data_4cfd589d407cce2ec4f04b302d49dda0
#
_entry.id   4cfd589d407cce2ec4f04b302d49dda0
#
_cell.length_a   1.000
_cell.length_b   1.000
_cell.length_c   1.000
_cell.angle_alpha   90.00
_cell.angle_beta   90.00
_cell.angle_gamma   90.00
#
_symmetry.space_group_name_H-M   'P 1'
#
loop_
_entity.id
_entity.type
_entity.pdbx_description
1 polymer ?
#
loop_
_entity_poly.entity_id
_entity_poly.type
_entity_poly.pdbx_seq_one_letter_code
_entity_poly.pdbx_strand_id
1 'polypeptide(L)'
;MRTHPVTGRKGLFVNEAHTSHVAGMNAVESRALLAQLYRHITQPEFTYRHTWQAGDLLMWDNAAVQHKAHFDYDLPLRRLMYRTTVRGTLAY
;
A
#
# COMPACT_ATOMS: atom_id res chain seq x y z
N MET A 1 -8.46 8.08 6.47
CA MET A 1 -9.09 6.85 6.99
C MET A 1 -10.07 6.29 5.97
N ARG A 2 -10.07 4.99 5.82
CA ARG A 2 -10.99 4.24 4.93
C ARG A 2 -11.72 3.18 5.73
N THR A 3 -12.96 2.90 5.37
CA THR A 3 -13.74 1.83 5.99
C THR A 3 -13.80 0.63 5.05
N HIS A 4 -13.42 -0.53 5.55
CA HIS A 4 -13.49 -1.76 4.78
C HIS A 4 -14.95 -2.14 4.50
N PRO A 5 -15.34 -2.41 3.23
CA PRO A 5 -16.74 -2.55 2.86
C PRO A 5 -17.42 -3.81 3.44
N VAL A 6 -16.65 -4.81 3.82
CA VAL A 6 -17.18 -6.07 4.39
C VAL A 6 -17.05 -6.10 5.90
N THR A 7 -15.86 -5.80 6.43
CA THR A 7 -15.57 -5.93 7.87
C THR A 7 -15.99 -4.71 8.68
N GLY A 8 -16.18 -3.55 8.06
CA GLY A 8 -16.44 -2.28 8.74
C GLY A 8 -15.24 -1.70 9.49
N ARG A 9 -14.09 -2.37 9.45
CA ARG A 9 -12.89 -1.88 10.14
C ARG A 9 -12.31 -0.68 9.42
N LYS A 10 -11.80 0.26 10.20
CA LYS A 10 -11.13 1.44 9.66
C LYS A 10 -9.65 1.17 9.46
N GLY A 11 -9.14 1.62 8.33
CA GLY A 11 -7.73 1.53 7.98
C GLY A 11 -7.16 2.87 7.55
N LEU A 12 -5.88 3.04 7.75
CA LEU A 12 -5.15 4.20 7.29
C LEU A 12 -4.75 3.98 5.83
N PHE A 13 -5.32 4.79 4.93
CA PHE A 13 -5.00 4.73 3.51
C PHE A 13 -4.19 5.96 3.12
N VAL A 14 -2.88 5.83 3.13
CA VAL A 14 -1.92 6.88 2.82
C VAL A 14 -0.64 6.26 2.29
N ASN A 15 -0.05 6.83 1.23
CA ASN A 15 1.24 6.38 0.72
C ASN A 15 1.96 7.51 -0.01
N GLU A 16 3.29 7.44 -0.05
CA GLU A 16 4.13 8.49 -0.63
C GLU A 16 3.92 8.68 -2.13
N ALA A 17 3.54 7.61 -2.84
CA ALA A 17 3.42 7.65 -4.29
C ALA A 17 2.16 8.39 -4.77
N HIS A 18 1.08 8.35 -3.99
CA HIS A 18 -0.23 8.82 -4.43
C HIS A 18 -0.84 9.89 -3.54
N THR A 19 -0.33 10.08 -2.32
CA THR A 19 -0.83 11.09 -1.38
C THR A 19 -0.03 12.37 -1.52
N SER A 20 -0.72 13.47 -1.86
CA SER A 20 -0.06 14.77 -2.06
C SER A 20 -0.08 15.65 -0.81
N HIS A 21 -1.21 15.72 -0.13
CA HIS A 21 -1.39 16.58 1.05
C HIS A 21 -2.61 16.18 1.85
N VAL A 22 -2.71 16.73 3.06
CA VAL A 22 -3.90 16.59 3.91
C VAL A 22 -4.80 17.81 3.69
N ALA A 23 -6.05 17.58 3.31
CA ALA A 23 -7.02 18.65 3.08
C ALA A 23 -7.25 19.43 4.38
N GLY A 24 -7.31 20.76 4.27
CA GLY A 24 -7.55 21.65 5.41
C GLY A 24 -6.33 21.98 6.25
N MET A 25 -5.14 21.46 5.92
CA MET A 25 -3.88 21.77 6.59
C MET A 25 -2.97 22.60 5.69
N ASN A 26 -2.12 23.44 6.30
CA ASN A 26 -1.08 24.14 5.54
C ASN A 26 0.02 23.16 5.09
N ALA A 27 0.87 23.59 4.15
CA ALA A 27 1.87 22.72 3.54
C ALA A 27 2.88 22.15 4.56
N VAL A 28 3.28 22.95 5.55
CA VAL A 28 4.27 22.53 6.57
C VAL A 28 3.66 21.47 7.49
N GLU A 29 2.47 21.73 8.02
CA GLU A 29 1.76 20.80 8.92
C GLU A 29 1.40 19.49 8.18
N SER A 30 0.91 19.61 6.96
CA SER A 30 0.56 18.45 6.12
C SER A 30 1.76 17.55 5.89
N ARG A 31 2.89 18.13 5.52
CA ARG A 31 4.14 17.39 5.28
C ARG A 31 4.64 16.67 6.53
N ALA A 32 4.61 17.35 7.67
CA ALA A 32 5.02 16.76 8.96
C ALA A 32 4.13 15.58 9.36
N LEU A 33 2.81 15.74 9.22
CA LEU A 33 1.85 14.67 9.54
C LEU A 33 2.03 13.47 8.60
N LEU A 34 2.14 13.72 7.30
CA LEU A 34 2.33 12.64 6.32
C LEU A 34 3.62 11.88 6.55
N ALA A 35 4.72 12.57 6.86
CA ALA A 35 5.98 11.91 7.20
C ALA A 35 5.85 10.99 8.41
N GLN A 36 5.11 11.40 9.41
CA GLN A 36 4.81 10.59 10.61
C GLN A 36 3.97 9.36 10.26
N LEU A 37 2.94 9.54 9.45
CA LEU A 37 2.08 8.43 9.01
C LEU A 37 2.84 7.43 8.15
N TYR A 38 3.70 7.89 7.25
CA TYR A 38 4.53 7.00 6.41
C TYR A 38 5.46 6.15 7.27
N ARG A 39 6.08 6.73 8.28
CA ARG A 39 6.92 5.97 9.22
C ARG A 39 6.11 4.93 9.99
N HIS A 40 4.89 5.27 10.37
CA HIS A 40 4.02 4.36 11.11
C HIS A 40 3.63 3.15 10.28
N ILE A 41 3.15 3.35 9.06
CA ILE A 41 2.66 2.25 8.21
C ILE A 41 3.78 1.32 7.71
N THR A 42 5.03 1.78 7.74
CA THR A 42 6.18 1.00 7.27
C THR A 42 6.96 0.32 8.40
N GLN A 43 6.46 0.35 9.62
CA GLN A 43 7.08 -0.37 10.73
C GLN A 43 7.10 -1.88 10.45
N PRO A 44 8.18 -2.59 10.86
CA PRO A 44 8.31 -4.04 10.57
C PRO A 44 7.12 -4.88 11.04
N GLU A 45 6.49 -4.51 12.15
CA GLU A 45 5.33 -5.21 12.70
C GLU A 45 4.07 -5.12 11.83
N PHE A 46 4.01 -4.14 10.92
CA PHE A 46 2.89 -3.93 10.00
C PHE A 46 3.22 -4.31 8.56
N THR A 47 4.41 -4.81 8.29
CA THR A 47 4.88 -5.10 6.95
C THR A 47 5.20 -6.57 6.76
N TYR A 48 4.91 -7.06 5.56
CA TYR A 48 5.31 -8.37 5.10
C TYR A 48 6.02 -8.22 3.76
N ARG A 49 7.20 -8.79 3.64
CA ARG A 49 7.95 -8.81 2.38
C ARG A 49 7.91 -10.21 1.78
N HIS A 50 7.32 -10.33 0.60
CA HIS A 50 7.27 -11.58 -0.12
C HIS A 50 8.48 -11.69 -1.06
N THR A 51 9.19 -12.80 -0.96
CA THR A 51 10.26 -13.15 -1.90
C THR A 51 9.71 -14.14 -2.91
N TRP A 52 9.62 -13.72 -4.17
CA TRP A 52 9.00 -14.50 -5.22
C TRP A 52 9.86 -15.68 -5.64
N GLN A 53 9.19 -16.82 -5.86
CA GLN A 53 9.73 -17.98 -6.53
C GLN A 53 8.83 -18.35 -7.70
N ALA A 54 9.37 -18.99 -8.72
CA ALA A 54 8.58 -19.41 -9.87
C ALA A 54 7.43 -20.33 -9.43
N GLY A 55 6.23 -20.04 -9.93
CA GLY A 55 5.03 -20.77 -9.56
C GLY A 55 4.28 -20.21 -8.36
N ASP A 56 4.79 -19.18 -7.69
CA ASP A 56 4.10 -18.56 -6.56
C ASP A 56 2.83 -17.85 -7.00
N LEU A 57 1.78 -18.02 -6.22
CA LEU A 57 0.54 -17.27 -6.30
C LEU A 57 0.37 -16.45 -5.03
N LEU A 58 0.28 -15.12 -5.17
CA LEU A 58 0.05 -14.21 -4.06
C LEU A 58 -1.26 -13.48 -4.25
N MET A 59 -2.10 -13.47 -3.21
CA MET A 59 -3.37 -12.77 -3.21
C MET A 59 -3.46 -11.87 -1.98
N TRP A 60 -3.99 -10.66 -2.16
CA TRP A 60 -4.22 -9.74 -1.05
C TRP A 60 -5.50 -8.93 -1.26
N ASP A 61 -6.00 -8.37 -0.17
CA ASP A 61 -7.18 -7.52 -0.15
C ASP A 61 -6.76 -6.05 -0.22
N ASN A 62 -6.97 -5.40 -1.36
CA ASN A 62 -6.64 -4.00 -1.56
C ASN A 62 -7.40 -3.04 -0.64
N ALA A 63 -8.52 -3.45 -0.07
CA ALA A 63 -9.26 -2.63 0.88
C ALA A 63 -8.64 -2.64 2.29
N ALA A 64 -7.84 -3.66 2.59
CA ALA A 64 -7.22 -3.85 3.90
C ALA A 64 -5.73 -3.51 3.92
N VAL A 65 -5.01 -3.73 2.81
CA VAL A 65 -3.55 -3.58 2.76
C VAL A 65 -3.09 -2.73 1.59
N GLN A 66 -1.87 -2.26 1.68
CA GLN A 66 -1.16 -1.59 0.59
C GLN A 66 0.06 -2.42 0.22
N HIS A 67 0.53 -2.24 -1.00
CA HIS A 67 1.67 -3.01 -1.50
C HIS A 67 2.63 -2.14 -2.30
N LYS A 68 3.88 -2.60 -2.39
CA LYS A 68 4.93 -1.94 -3.17
C LYS A 68 5.82 -3.00 -3.81
N ALA A 69 6.13 -2.80 -5.10
CA ALA A 69 7.14 -3.58 -5.78
C ALA A 69 8.54 -3.03 -5.45
N HIS A 70 9.48 -3.92 -5.15
CA HIS A 70 10.87 -3.54 -4.93
C HIS A 70 11.68 -3.65 -6.22
N PHE A 71 12.52 -2.65 -6.50
CA PHE A 71 13.47 -2.67 -7.61
C PHE A 71 14.80 -3.26 -7.13
N ASP A 72 14.79 -4.57 -6.93
CA ASP A 72 15.94 -5.31 -6.42
C ASP A 72 16.59 -6.20 -7.50
N TYR A 73 16.40 -5.87 -8.76
CA TYR A 73 16.96 -6.57 -9.91
C TYR A 73 17.46 -5.57 -10.96
N ASP A 74 18.53 -5.95 -11.66
CA ASP A 74 19.13 -5.15 -12.72
C ASP A 74 18.99 -5.85 -14.08
N LEU A 75 19.03 -5.07 -15.15
CA LEU A 75 19.09 -5.62 -16.51
C LEU A 75 20.39 -6.44 -16.68
N PRO A 76 20.34 -7.58 -17.41
CA PRO A 76 19.22 -8.06 -18.23
C PRO A 76 18.19 -8.96 -17.53
N LEU A 77 18.20 -9.02 -16.20
CA LEU A 77 17.22 -9.79 -15.44
C LEU A 77 15.80 -9.29 -15.73
N ARG A 78 14.87 -10.22 -15.86
CA ARG A 78 13.48 -9.92 -16.15
C ARG A 78 12.59 -10.25 -14.97
N ARG A 79 11.60 -9.40 -14.73
CA ARG A 79 10.50 -9.66 -13.82
C ARG A 79 9.23 -9.78 -14.64
N LEU A 80 8.74 -11.01 -14.79
CA LEU A 80 7.49 -11.27 -15.51
C LEU A 80 6.45 -11.76 -14.50
N MET A 81 5.34 -11.02 -14.38
CA MET A 81 4.25 -11.35 -13.48
C MET A 81 2.92 -11.14 -14.16
N TYR A 82 1.96 -12.00 -13.83
CA TYR A 82 0.59 -11.84 -14.25
C TYR A 82 -0.25 -11.37 -13.08
N ARG A 83 -1.19 -10.46 -13.35
CA ARG A 83 -2.09 -9.94 -12.34
C ARG A 83 -3.52 -10.01 -12.84
N THR A 84 -4.42 -10.42 -11.96
CA THR A 84 -5.86 -10.27 -12.14
C THR A 84 -6.45 -9.63 -10.90
N THR A 85 -7.52 -8.88 -11.09
CA THR A 85 -8.20 -8.18 -9.99
C THR A 85 -9.65 -8.61 -9.94
N VAL A 86 -10.09 -9.04 -8.77
CA VAL A 86 -11.50 -9.36 -8.54
C VAL A 86 -12.24 -8.07 -8.24
N ARG A 87 -13.34 -7.84 -8.94
CA ARG A 87 -14.19 -6.67 -8.72
C ARG A 87 -14.98 -6.81 -7.42
N GLY A 88 -15.00 -5.75 -6.62
CA GLY A 88 -15.75 -5.70 -5.37
C GLY A 88 -16.44 -4.35 -5.19
N THR A 89 -16.92 -4.09 -3.98
CA THR A 89 -17.49 -2.81 -3.59
C THR A 89 -16.39 -1.83 -3.17
N LEU A 90 -16.67 -0.54 -3.27
CA LEU A 90 -15.71 0.49 -2.86
C LEU A 90 -15.59 0.57 -1.34
N ALA A 91 -14.38 0.76 -0.86
CA ALA A 91 -14.12 1.14 0.52
C ALA A 91 -14.51 2.62 0.75
N TYR A 92 -14.97 2.93 1.94
CA TYR A 92 -15.50 4.27 2.23
C TYR A 92 -15.04 4.83 3.57
#